data_f83b83ed14c683d38011627470c5e99d
#
_entry.id   f83b83ed14c683d38011627470c5e99d
#
_cell.length_a   1.000
_cell.length_b   1.000
_cell.length_c   1.000
_cell.angle_alpha   90.00
_cell.angle_beta   90.00
_cell.angle_gamma   90.00
#
_symmetry.space_group_name_H-M   'P 1'
#
loop_
_entity.id
_entity.type
_entity.pdbx_description
1 polymer ?
#
loop_
_entity_poly.entity_id
_entity_poly.type
_entity_poly.pdbx_seq_one_letter_code
_entity_poly.pdbx_strand_id
1 'polypeptide(L)'
;MNVLVCIKQVPDNSVVPKLDPNTNHVITEGVEVMESPFDLNAVEAGLKLVEENGGEVSVLTLGGEGTKTSLRYGLSMGASKAYLLKDAAFEDSDSWGTSYGLAKAIKSIGDFDVILCGKQAIDDDAGQVGPGIAEQLGISQITYVSEIVSVTADTLTAKRVSPAGEEVVEAKLPVVLTCEKSLNEPRYPTLKRTRMANRAEIPEMDCAAVGADPAKVGKNSPSAIKKLYTPAPRQSGELIKGDPEEIAKIAVQKLVEQKII
;
A
#
# COMPACT_ATOMS: atom_id res chain seq x y z
N MET A 1 21.21 3.46 -8.36
CA MET A 1 19.81 3.04 -8.57
C MET A 1 18.88 4.03 -7.89
N ASN A 2 17.89 4.57 -8.58
CA ASN A 2 16.91 5.48 -8.01
C ASN A 2 15.64 4.71 -7.69
N VAL A 3 15.28 4.67 -6.40
CA VAL A 3 14.09 3.94 -5.94
C VAL A 3 13.07 4.93 -5.38
N LEU A 4 11.81 4.77 -5.75
CA LEU A 4 10.71 5.52 -5.15
C LEU A 4 9.78 4.55 -4.43
N VAL A 5 9.33 4.91 -3.24
CA VAL A 5 8.37 4.13 -2.46
C VAL A 5 7.12 4.96 -2.19
N CYS A 6 5.97 4.45 -2.57
CA CYS A 6 4.70 5.03 -2.19
C CYS A 6 4.31 4.55 -0.78
N ILE A 7 3.92 5.48 0.09
CA ILE A 7 3.49 5.19 1.46
C ILE A 7 2.08 5.73 1.66
N LYS A 8 1.20 4.93 2.24
CA LYS A 8 -0.14 5.35 2.66
C LYS A 8 -0.23 5.43 4.18
N GLN A 9 -0.76 6.54 4.68
CA GLN A 9 -1.22 6.63 6.06
C GLN A 9 -2.59 5.96 6.18
N VAL A 10 -2.75 5.09 7.16
CA VAL A 10 -3.98 4.32 7.39
C VAL A 10 -4.41 4.43 8.85
N PRO A 11 -5.69 4.25 9.16
CA PRO A 11 -6.14 4.08 10.54
C PRO A 11 -5.44 2.89 11.20
N ASP A 12 -5.13 3.01 12.49
CA ASP A 12 -4.59 1.88 13.26
C ASP A 12 -5.60 0.72 13.26
N ASN A 13 -5.12 -0.49 12.98
CA ASN A 13 -5.94 -1.69 12.82
C ASN A 13 -6.56 -2.20 14.14
N SER A 14 -6.17 -1.64 15.29
CA SER A 14 -6.82 -1.91 16.58
C SER A 14 -8.19 -1.24 16.70
N VAL A 15 -8.49 -0.27 15.82
CA VAL A 15 -9.73 0.50 15.83
C VAL A 15 -10.71 -0.06 14.82
N VAL A 16 -11.92 -0.41 15.28
CA VAL A 16 -13.00 -0.81 14.37
C VAL A 16 -13.52 0.43 13.63
N PRO A 17 -13.45 0.45 12.28
CA PRO A 17 -13.93 1.59 11.50
C PRO A 17 -15.42 1.83 11.73
N LYS A 18 -15.80 3.08 11.93
CA LYS A 18 -17.21 3.50 12.03
C LYS A 18 -17.57 4.36 10.81
N LEU A 19 -18.77 4.19 10.31
CA LEU A 19 -19.30 5.01 9.24
C LEU A 19 -20.15 6.15 9.82
N ASP A 20 -19.97 7.34 9.27
CA ASP A 20 -20.88 8.46 9.51
C ASP A 20 -22.20 8.18 8.78
N PRO A 21 -23.33 8.13 9.52
CA PRO A 21 -24.63 7.80 8.93
C PRO A 21 -25.14 8.87 7.93
N ASN A 22 -24.60 10.11 8.01
CA ASN A 22 -25.04 11.21 7.15
C ASN A 22 -24.22 11.29 5.85
N THR A 23 -22.90 11.09 5.95
CA THR A 23 -21.97 11.21 4.82
C THR A 23 -21.62 9.87 4.19
N ASN A 24 -21.86 8.78 4.89
CA ASN A 24 -21.45 7.41 4.52
C ASN A 24 -19.92 7.27 4.32
N HIS A 25 -19.13 8.13 4.96
CA HIS A 25 -17.68 8.05 4.97
C HIS A 25 -17.20 7.40 6.25
N VAL A 26 -16.00 6.84 6.22
CA VAL A 26 -15.34 6.35 7.44
C VAL A 26 -14.96 7.53 8.32
N ILE A 27 -15.33 7.47 9.60
CA ILE A 27 -14.94 8.48 10.59
C ILE A 27 -13.46 8.30 10.90
N THR A 28 -12.66 9.29 10.54
CA THR A 28 -11.20 9.32 10.80
C THR A 28 -10.81 10.31 11.90
N GLU A 29 -11.72 11.17 12.32
CA GLU A 29 -11.47 12.16 13.37
C GLU A 29 -11.26 11.46 14.73
N GLY A 30 -10.12 11.77 15.38
CA GLY A 30 -9.75 11.18 16.66
C GLY A 30 -9.29 9.71 16.59
N VAL A 31 -9.12 9.16 15.39
CA VAL A 31 -8.57 7.82 15.18
C VAL A 31 -7.05 7.91 15.11
N GLU A 32 -6.35 7.05 15.84
CA GLU A 32 -4.91 6.89 15.69
C GLU A 32 -4.60 6.39 14.28
N VAL A 33 -3.53 6.92 13.69
CA VAL A 33 -3.08 6.58 12.34
C VAL A 33 -1.67 6.04 12.36
N MET A 34 -1.36 5.19 11.40
CA MET A 34 -0.04 4.59 11.22
C MET A 34 0.30 4.48 9.73
N GLU A 35 1.53 4.14 9.42
CA GLU A 35 1.94 3.74 8.08
C GLU A 35 1.41 2.35 7.76
N SER A 36 0.92 2.14 6.53
CA SER A 36 0.51 0.80 6.09
C SER A 36 1.69 -0.18 6.22
N PRO A 37 1.52 -1.30 6.95
CA PRO A 37 2.62 -2.24 7.21
C PRO A 37 3.28 -2.78 5.94
N PHE A 38 2.53 -3.03 4.89
CA PHE A 38 3.09 -3.46 3.60
C PHE A 38 3.97 -2.39 2.95
N ASP A 39 3.65 -1.11 3.17
CA ASP A 39 4.47 -0.01 2.66
C ASP A 39 5.79 0.10 3.42
N LEU A 40 5.82 -0.23 4.72
CA LEU A 40 7.06 -0.32 5.48
C LEU A 40 7.98 -1.43 4.95
N ASN A 41 7.41 -2.58 4.53
CA ASN A 41 8.17 -3.62 3.84
C ASN A 41 8.72 -3.11 2.50
N ALA A 42 7.95 -2.30 1.78
CA ALA A 42 8.40 -1.67 0.54
C ALA A 42 9.56 -0.67 0.78
N VAL A 43 9.50 0.14 1.85
CA VAL A 43 10.61 1.04 2.24
C VAL A 43 11.86 0.24 2.56
N GLU A 44 11.75 -0.82 3.36
CA GLU A 44 12.89 -1.69 3.69
C GLU A 44 13.51 -2.34 2.44
N ALA A 45 12.66 -2.81 1.50
CA ALA A 45 13.12 -3.36 0.23
C ALA A 45 13.90 -2.31 -0.58
N GLY A 46 13.38 -1.09 -0.68
CA GLY A 46 14.06 0.02 -1.36
C GLY A 46 15.40 0.35 -0.73
N LEU A 47 15.48 0.38 0.60
CA LEU A 47 16.72 0.64 1.32
C LEU A 47 17.78 -0.45 1.06
N LYS A 48 17.38 -1.73 1.10
CA LYS A 48 18.27 -2.84 0.77
C LYS A 48 18.76 -2.77 -0.67
N LEU A 49 17.89 -2.47 -1.63
CA LEU A 49 18.28 -2.31 -3.03
C LEU A 49 19.37 -1.26 -3.21
N VAL A 50 19.24 -0.09 -2.58
CA VAL A 50 20.27 0.96 -2.71
C VAL A 50 21.51 0.70 -1.86
N GLU A 51 21.42 -0.02 -0.76
CA GLU A 51 22.58 -0.47 0.03
C GLU A 51 23.47 -1.43 -0.78
N GLU A 52 22.86 -2.27 -1.62
CA GLU A 52 23.59 -3.25 -2.45
C GLU A 52 24.07 -2.66 -3.78
N ASN A 53 23.27 -1.78 -4.41
CA ASN A 53 23.53 -1.30 -5.76
C ASN A 53 23.95 0.17 -5.84
N GLY A 54 24.00 0.87 -4.71
CA GLY A 54 24.19 2.32 -4.65
C GLY A 54 22.94 3.09 -5.10
N GLY A 55 22.90 4.38 -4.81
CA GLY A 55 21.83 5.27 -5.21
C GLY A 55 21.03 5.84 -4.04
N GLU A 56 19.76 6.15 -4.24
CA GLU A 56 18.93 6.79 -3.21
C GLU A 56 17.48 6.28 -3.21
N VAL A 57 16.84 6.37 -2.03
CA VAL A 57 15.41 6.08 -1.86
C VAL A 57 14.66 7.37 -1.62
N SER A 58 13.60 7.59 -2.40
CA SER A 58 12.62 8.65 -2.18
C SER A 58 11.30 8.04 -1.69
N VAL A 59 10.59 8.75 -0.82
CA VAL A 59 9.22 8.36 -0.40
C VAL A 59 8.20 9.38 -0.90
N LEU A 60 7.04 8.90 -1.33
CA LEU A 60 5.94 9.71 -1.85
C LEU A 60 4.63 9.31 -1.18
N THR A 61 3.81 10.27 -0.82
CA THR A 61 2.42 10.04 -0.41
C THR A 61 1.47 11.00 -1.10
N LEU A 62 0.23 10.56 -1.30
CA LEU A 62 -0.89 11.39 -1.67
C LEU A 62 -1.79 11.53 -0.44
N GLY A 63 -2.05 12.76 0.00
CA GLY A 63 -2.90 12.98 1.16
C GLY A 63 -2.86 14.40 1.71
N GLY A 64 -3.50 14.59 2.85
CA GLY A 64 -3.52 15.87 3.55
C GLY A 64 -2.24 16.14 4.35
N GLU A 65 -2.21 17.27 5.06
CA GLU A 65 -1.06 17.73 5.86
C GLU A 65 -0.60 16.68 6.90
N GLY A 66 -1.54 15.94 7.50
CA GLY A 66 -1.25 14.91 8.50
C GLY A 66 -0.36 13.77 7.97
N THR A 67 -0.40 13.49 6.67
CA THR A 67 0.39 12.40 6.07
C THR A 67 1.90 12.68 6.01
N LYS A 68 2.33 13.91 6.31
CA LYS A 68 3.76 14.22 6.50
C LYS A 68 4.41 13.41 7.61
N THR A 69 3.65 12.96 8.61
CA THR A 69 4.17 12.08 9.67
C THR A 69 4.69 10.77 9.08
N SER A 70 3.95 10.17 8.15
CA SER A 70 4.34 8.93 7.47
C SER A 70 5.55 9.13 6.54
N LEU A 71 5.65 10.27 5.86
CA LEU A 71 6.85 10.62 5.10
C LEU A 71 8.07 10.78 6.00
N ARG A 72 7.91 11.43 7.19
CA ARG A 72 8.97 11.53 8.20
C ARG A 72 9.37 10.18 8.74
N TYR A 73 8.43 9.25 8.88
CA TYR A 73 8.74 7.88 9.28
C TYR A 73 9.61 7.20 8.23
N GLY A 74 9.27 7.27 6.94
CA GLY A 74 10.10 6.75 5.85
C GLY A 74 11.51 7.36 5.80
N LEU A 75 11.64 8.68 5.99
CA LEU A 75 12.93 9.36 6.14
C LEU A 75 13.71 8.84 7.36
N SER A 76 13.03 8.60 8.47
CA SER A 76 13.67 8.09 9.70
C SER A 76 14.15 6.64 9.57
N MET A 77 13.52 5.83 8.71
CA MET A 77 14.02 4.51 8.34
C MET A 77 15.28 4.61 7.49
N GLY A 78 15.43 5.64 6.66
CA GLY A 78 16.64 5.86 5.87
C GLY A 78 16.44 6.41 4.48
N ALA A 79 15.22 6.69 4.05
CA ALA A 79 14.99 7.37 2.79
C ALA A 79 15.69 8.73 2.75
N SER A 80 16.13 9.15 1.58
CA SER A 80 16.92 10.38 1.37
C SER A 80 16.03 11.59 1.13
N LYS A 81 14.86 11.38 0.49
CA LYS A 81 13.94 12.44 0.06
C LYS A 81 12.50 12.03 0.34
N ALA A 82 11.63 13.01 0.51
CA ALA A 82 10.21 12.79 0.71
C ALA A 82 9.41 13.83 -0.08
N TYR A 83 8.27 13.42 -0.62
CA TYR A 83 7.38 14.27 -1.42
C TYR A 83 5.93 14.08 -1.00
N LEU A 84 5.19 15.17 -0.92
CA LEU A 84 3.77 15.15 -0.62
C LEU A 84 2.98 15.64 -1.83
N LEU A 85 2.13 14.78 -2.38
CA LEU A 85 1.11 15.19 -3.34
C LEU A 85 -0.16 15.56 -2.57
N LYS A 86 -0.54 16.86 -2.62
CA LYS A 86 -1.62 17.42 -1.80
C LYS A 86 -2.41 18.45 -2.58
N ASP A 87 -3.67 18.14 -2.81
CA ASP A 87 -4.64 19.05 -3.41
C ASP A 87 -6.05 18.58 -3.06
N ALA A 88 -6.98 19.50 -2.83
CA ALA A 88 -8.39 19.19 -2.62
C ALA A 88 -9.02 18.43 -3.80
N ALA A 89 -8.48 18.58 -5.01
CA ALA A 89 -8.93 17.85 -6.18
C ALA A 89 -8.79 16.32 -6.03
N PHE A 90 -7.88 15.84 -5.19
CA PHE A 90 -7.68 14.41 -4.94
C PHE A 90 -8.59 13.84 -3.84
N GLU A 91 -9.34 14.67 -3.12
CA GLU A 91 -10.26 14.19 -2.08
C GLU A 91 -11.30 13.23 -2.69
N ASP A 92 -11.58 12.12 -1.98
CA ASP A 92 -12.48 11.06 -2.43
C ASP A 92 -12.01 10.33 -3.72
N SER A 93 -10.74 10.43 -4.09
CA SER A 93 -10.19 9.61 -5.16
C SER A 93 -10.24 8.12 -4.79
N ASP A 94 -10.71 7.32 -5.72
CA ASP A 94 -10.58 5.86 -5.65
C ASP A 94 -9.17 5.39 -6.05
N SER A 95 -8.97 4.07 -6.18
CA SER A 95 -7.67 3.50 -6.56
C SER A 95 -7.20 3.99 -7.95
N TRP A 96 -8.12 4.24 -8.88
CA TRP A 96 -7.76 4.73 -10.21
C TRP A 96 -7.27 6.19 -10.14
N GLY A 97 -8.04 7.09 -9.53
CA GLY A 97 -7.67 8.50 -9.37
C GLY A 97 -6.40 8.67 -8.57
N THR A 98 -6.23 7.85 -7.52
CA THR A 98 -5.00 7.81 -6.70
C THR A 98 -3.78 7.39 -7.52
N SER A 99 -3.87 6.29 -8.28
CA SER A 99 -2.76 5.81 -9.11
C SER A 99 -2.40 6.79 -10.22
N TYR A 100 -3.40 7.43 -10.83
CA TYR A 100 -3.19 8.47 -11.83
C TYR A 100 -2.44 9.68 -11.25
N GLY A 101 -2.89 10.20 -10.09
CA GLY A 101 -2.22 11.31 -9.41
C GLY A 101 -0.79 10.98 -9.02
N LEU A 102 -0.56 9.80 -8.42
CA LEU A 102 0.78 9.34 -8.05
C LEU A 102 1.69 9.16 -9.28
N ALA A 103 1.19 8.57 -10.36
CA ALA A 103 1.97 8.42 -11.59
C ALA A 103 2.38 9.79 -12.19
N LYS A 104 1.50 10.80 -12.12
CA LYS A 104 1.82 12.17 -12.53
C LYS A 104 2.89 12.79 -11.63
N ALA A 105 2.78 12.62 -10.32
CA ALA A 105 3.79 13.09 -9.37
C ALA A 105 5.13 12.40 -9.61
N ILE A 106 5.16 11.09 -9.81
CA ILE A 106 6.38 10.33 -10.11
C ILE A 106 7.08 10.89 -11.33
N LYS A 107 6.36 11.12 -12.43
CA LYS A 107 6.91 11.74 -13.66
C LYS A 107 7.45 13.15 -13.44
N SER A 108 6.85 13.93 -12.55
CA SER A 108 7.31 15.30 -12.27
C SER A 108 8.52 15.35 -11.34
N ILE A 109 8.71 14.33 -10.48
CA ILE A 109 9.87 14.23 -9.58
C ILE A 109 11.13 13.84 -10.36
N GLY A 110 11.02 12.91 -11.31
CA GLY A 110 12.15 12.45 -12.12
C GLY A 110 12.05 10.98 -12.51
N ASP A 111 13.20 10.44 -12.95
CA ASP A 111 13.30 9.06 -13.40
C ASP A 111 13.69 8.13 -12.25
N PHE A 112 12.99 7.02 -12.15
CA PHE A 112 13.21 5.97 -11.15
C PHE A 112 13.38 4.63 -11.84
N ASP A 113 14.34 3.83 -11.35
CA ASP A 113 14.58 2.47 -11.84
C ASP A 113 13.54 1.49 -11.27
N VAL A 114 13.21 1.67 -9.98
CA VAL A 114 12.25 0.81 -9.26
C VAL A 114 11.27 1.67 -8.48
N ILE A 115 9.99 1.38 -8.65
CA ILE A 115 8.90 1.98 -7.86
C ILE A 115 8.32 0.88 -6.99
N LEU A 116 8.25 1.11 -5.69
CA LEU A 116 7.76 0.14 -4.71
C LEU A 116 6.46 0.63 -4.08
N CYS A 117 5.51 -0.27 -3.92
CA CYS A 117 4.30 -0.08 -3.15
C CYS A 117 4.12 -1.27 -2.22
N GLY A 118 3.40 -1.13 -1.13
CA GLY A 118 2.85 -2.27 -0.44
C GLY A 118 1.89 -3.05 -1.36
N LYS A 119 1.72 -4.33 -1.13
CA LYS A 119 0.77 -5.16 -1.85
C LYS A 119 -0.64 -4.55 -1.82
N GLN A 120 -1.03 -4.05 -0.68
CA GLN A 120 -2.33 -3.45 -0.40
C GLN A 120 -2.22 -2.54 0.82
N ALA A 121 -3.18 -1.63 1.02
CA ALA A 121 -3.34 -0.90 2.25
C ALA A 121 -4.33 -1.64 3.16
N ILE A 122 -4.10 -1.64 4.48
CA ILE A 122 -4.90 -2.41 5.44
C ILE A 122 -6.29 -1.82 5.74
N ASP A 123 -6.57 -0.63 5.24
CA ASP A 123 -7.85 0.05 5.43
C ASP A 123 -8.91 -0.33 4.39
N ASP A 124 -8.49 -0.65 3.17
CA ASP A 124 -9.41 -0.97 2.07
C ASP A 124 -9.07 -2.27 1.33
N ASP A 125 -7.88 -2.82 1.54
CA ASP A 125 -7.36 -4.04 0.90
C ASP A 125 -7.51 -4.07 -0.64
N ALA A 126 -7.60 -2.89 -1.28
CA ALA A 126 -7.87 -2.79 -2.71
C ALA A 126 -6.77 -3.40 -3.59
N GLY A 127 -5.51 -3.24 -3.21
CA GLY A 127 -4.35 -3.81 -3.93
C GLY A 127 -4.17 -3.34 -5.38
N GLN A 128 -4.77 -2.21 -5.75
CA GLN A 128 -4.86 -1.75 -7.14
C GLN A 128 -3.93 -0.58 -7.47
N VAL A 129 -3.48 0.18 -6.47
CA VAL A 129 -2.72 1.42 -6.71
C VAL A 129 -1.37 1.14 -7.37
N GLY A 130 -0.60 0.17 -6.88
CA GLY A 130 0.68 -0.20 -7.48
C GLY A 130 0.55 -0.61 -8.96
N PRO A 131 -0.30 -1.59 -9.30
CA PRO A 131 -0.59 -1.95 -10.69
C PRO A 131 -1.10 -0.76 -11.52
N GLY A 132 -1.96 0.08 -10.95
CA GLY A 132 -2.46 1.28 -11.61
C GLY A 132 -1.35 2.28 -11.94
N ILE A 133 -0.37 2.48 -11.05
CA ILE A 133 0.81 3.32 -11.32
C ILE A 133 1.60 2.75 -12.50
N ALA A 134 1.85 1.45 -12.54
CA ALA A 134 2.57 0.82 -13.64
C ALA A 134 1.87 1.04 -14.99
N GLU A 135 0.56 0.85 -15.04
CA GLU A 135 -0.25 1.08 -16.24
C GLU A 135 -0.20 2.54 -16.68
N GLN A 136 -0.38 3.50 -15.76
CA GLN A 136 -0.34 4.93 -16.06
C GLN A 136 1.05 5.40 -16.52
N LEU A 137 2.11 4.76 -16.06
CA LEU A 137 3.48 5.03 -16.47
C LEU A 137 3.87 4.31 -17.76
N GLY A 138 3.16 3.24 -18.14
CA GLY A 138 3.47 2.37 -19.28
C GLY A 138 4.74 1.53 -19.04
N ILE A 139 4.97 1.06 -17.80
CA ILE A 139 6.15 0.29 -17.42
C ILE A 139 5.78 -1.10 -16.88
N SER A 140 6.79 -1.97 -16.78
CA SER A 140 6.63 -3.32 -16.25
C SER A 140 6.16 -3.32 -14.78
N GLN A 141 5.53 -4.43 -14.36
CA GLN A 141 5.18 -4.65 -12.96
C GLN A 141 5.36 -6.09 -12.52
N ILE A 142 5.71 -6.31 -11.26
CA ILE A 142 5.66 -7.61 -10.58
C ILE A 142 4.88 -7.40 -9.27
N THR A 143 3.74 -8.07 -9.16
CA THR A 143 2.87 -7.96 -7.98
C THR A 143 3.10 -9.10 -7.00
N TYR A 144 2.76 -8.87 -5.71
CA TYR A 144 2.86 -9.86 -4.64
C TYR A 144 4.27 -10.40 -4.43
N VAL A 145 5.28 -9.52 -4.48
CA VAL A 145 6.70 -9.88 -4.38
C VAL A 145 7.02 -10.37 -2.97
N SER A 146 7.51 -11.60 -2.87
CA SER A 146 7.96 -12.24 -1.63
C SER A 146 9.49 -12.30 -1.50
N GLU A 147 10.25 -12.14 -2.60
CA GLU A 147 11.70 -12.10 -2.61
C GLU A 147 12.20 -11.35 -3.84
N ILE A 148 13.19 -10.46 -3.68
CA ILE A 148 13.94 -9.89 -4.78
C ILE A 148 15.17 -10.77 -4.98
N VAL A 149 15.24 -11.47 -6.11
CA VAL A 149 16.27 -12.49 -6.37
C VAL A 149 17.55 -11.86 -6.90
N SER A 150 17.42 -10.96 -7.88
CA SER A 150 18.58 -10.29 -8.48
C SER A 150 18.17 -9.00 -9.19
N VAL A 151 19.13 -8.09 -9.30
CA VAL A 151 19.00 -6.85 -10.06
C VAL A 151 20.22 -6.69 -10.95
N THR A 152 20.01 -6.33 -12.19
CA THR A 152 21.04 -5.97 -13.18
C THR A 152 20.87 -4.51 -13.60
N ALA A 153 21.67 -4.04 -14.57
CA ALA A 153 21.49 -2.70 -15.13
C ALA A 153 20.14 -2.53 -15.86
N ASP A 154 19.59 -3.60 -16.41
CA ASP A 154 18.43 -3.54 -17.31
C ASP A 154 17.21 -4.31 -16.80
N THR A 155 17.38 -5.25 -15.85
CA THR A 155 16.32 -6.17 -15.40
C THR A 155 16.32 -6.37 -13.89
N LEU A 156 15.14 -6.73 -13.36
CA LEU A 156 14.96 -7.17 -11.99
C LEU A 156 14.21 -8.51 -12.00
N THR A 157 14.73 -9.49 -11.26
CA THR A 157 14.11 -10.81 -11.06
C THR A 157 13.58 -10.91 -9.65
N ALA A 158 12.32 -11.29 -9.49
CA ALA A 158 11.68 -11.46 -8.19
C ALA A 158 10.83 -12.73 -8.12
N LYS A 159 10.67 -13.28 -6.93
CA LYS A 159 9.62 -14.26 -6.63
C LYS A 159 8.34 -13.53 -6.26
N ARG A 160 7.24 -14.05 -6.75
CA ARG A 160 5.90 -13.57 -6.40
C ARG A 160 5.02 -14.71 -5.91
N VAL A 161 4.07 -14.39 -5.06
CA VAL A 161 3.05 -15.34 -4.61
C VAL A 161 1.85 -15.26 -5.54
N SER A 162 1.38 -16.41 -6.03
CA SER A 162 0.15 -16.54 -6.82
C SER A 162 -0.74 -17.63 -6.22
N PRO A 163 -2.03 -17.71 -6.60
CA PRO A 163 -2.90 -18.81 -6.18
C PRO A 163 -2.40 -20.20 -6.61
N ALA A 164 -1.56 -20.27 -7.65
CA ALA A 164 -0.94 -21.51 -8.14
C ALA A 164 0.36 -21.88 -7.41
N GLY A 165 0.88 -20.99 -6.57
CA GLY A 165 2.15 -21.14 -5.86
C GLY A 165 3.10 -19.98 -6.10
N GLU A 166 4.39 -20.18 -5.87
CA GLU A 166 5.43 -19.19 -6.14
C GLU A 166 5.87 -19.22 -7.60
N GLU A 167 6.07 -18.03 -8.13
CA GLU A 167 6.56 -17.82 -9.50
C GLU A 167 7.82 -16.96 -9.46
N VAL A 168 8.81 -17.26 -10.28
CA VAL A 168 9.99 -16.42 -10.52
C VAL A 168 9.76 -15.64 -11.81
N VAL A 169 9.75 -14.32 -11.70
CA VAL A 169 9.45 -13.42 -12.83
C VAL A 169 10.61 -12.45 -13.02
N GLU A 170 11.04 -12.25 -14.25
CA GLU A 170 11.97 -11.20 -14.64
C GLU A 170 11.25 -10.09 -15.39
N ALA A 171 11.54 -8.84 -15.02
CA ALA A 171 11.00 -7.66 -15.68
C ALA A 171 12.10 -6.67 -16.05
N LYS A 172 11.91 -5.92 -17.14
CA LYS A 172 12.79 -4.84 -17.54
C LYS A 172 12.58 -3.63 -16.64
N LEU A 173 13.66 -2.92 -16.32
CA LEU A 173 13.62 -1.61 -15.67
C LEU A 173 13.17 -0.52 -16.67
N PRO A 174 12.42 0.50 -16.23
CA PRO A 174 11.88 0.65 -14.89
C PRO A 174 10.72 -0.31 -14.60
N VAL A 175 10.55 -0.64 -13.31
CA VAL A 175 9.53 -1.60 -12.87
C VAL A 175 8.80 -1.15 -11.61
N VAL A 176 7.50 -1.44 -11.52
CA VAL A 176 6.73 -1.33 -10.26
C VAL A 176 6.68 -2.69 -9.58
N LEU A 177 7.01 -2.72 -8.30
CA LEU A 177 6.83 -3.90 -7.45
C LEU A 177 5.76 -3.65 -6.39
N THR A 178 4.91 -4.63 -6.12
CA THR A 178 4.06 -4.61 -4.93
C THR A 178 4.53 -5.65 -3.92
N CYS A 179 4.85 -5.20 -2.70
CA CYS A 179 5.60 -5.95 -1.72
C CYS A 179 4.68 -6.71 -0.75
N GLU A 180 4.94 -8.00 -0.58
CA GLU A 180 4.36 -8.82 0.48
C GLU A 180 5.02 -8.56 1.82
N LYS A 181 4.29 -8.85 2.90
CA LYS A 181 4.82 -8.76 4.26
C LYS A 181 5.98 -9.74 4.50
N SER A 182 5.98 -10.88 3.81
CA SER A 182 7.02 -11.91 3.91
C SER A 182 8.34 -11.52 3.26
N LEU A 183 8.38 -10.42 2.47
CA LEU A 183 9.58 -9.99 1.74
C LEU A 183 10.75 -9.66 2.66
N ASN A 184 10.50 -9.04 3.80
CA ASN A 184 11.52 -8.63 4.77
C ASN A 184 10.89 -8.22 6.11
N GLU A 185 11.74 -7.94 7.09
CA GLU A 185 11.36 -7.24 8.32
C GLU A 185 11.84 -5.79 8.24
N PRO A 186 10.92 -4.80 8.32
CA PRO A 186 11.29 -3.38 8.31
C PRO A 186 12.16 -3.01 9.51
N ARG A 187 13.23 -2.26 9.23
CA ARG A 187 14.13 -1.74 10.28
C ARG A 187 13.44 -0.67 11.12
N TYR A 188 13.77 -0.62 12.39
CA TYR A 188 13.33 0.46 13.26
C TYR A 188 14.14 1.73 13.03
N PRO A 189 13.49 2.92 13.08
CA PRO A 189 14.17 4.20 13.04
C PRO A 189 15.17 4.38 14.19
N THR A 190 16.31 5.02 13.91
CA THR A 190 17.22 5.45 14.97
C THR A 190 16.87 6.85 15.47
N LEU A 191 17.16 7.15 16.75
CA LEU A 191 16.95 8.49 17.32
C LEU A 191 17.60 9.62 16.50
N LYS A 192 18.79 9.35 15.95
CA LYS A 192 19.50 10.31 15.10
C LYS A 192 18.69 10.60 13.82
N ARG A 193 18.27 9.55 13.10
CA ARG A 193 17.49 9.70 11.87
C ARG A 193 16.13 10.32 12.13
N THR A 194 15.43 9.95 13.20
CA THR A 194 14.17 10.58 13.60
C THR A 194 14.30 12.09 13.82
N ARG A 195 15.37 12.53 14.50
CA ARG A 195 15.64 13.96 14.68
C ARG A 195 15.89 14.68 13.36
N MET A 196 16.60 14.05 12.43
CA MET A 196 16.86 14.60 11.10
C MET A 196 15.56 14.66 10.28
N ALA A 197 14.78 13.60 10.26
CA ALA A 197 13.51 13.51 9.56
C ALA A 197 12.50 14.58 10.02
N ASN A 198 12.44 14.86 11.34
CA ASN A 198 11.56 15.89 11.88
C ASN A 198 11.91 17.32 11.44
N ARG A 199 13.14 17.54 10.98
CA ARG A 199 13.63 18.84 10.47
C ARG A 199 13.69 18.90 8.95
N ALA A 200 13.46 17.77 8.27
CA ALA A 200 13.52 17.70 6.83
C ALA A 200 12.40 18.54 6.20
N GLU A 201 12.75 19.29 5.18
CA GLU A 201 11.79 19.91 4.29
C GLU A 201 11.14 18.82 3.43
N ILE A 202 9.82 18.89 3.30
CA ILE A 202 9.03 17.97 2.48
C ILE A 202 8.34 18.84 1.43
N PRO A 203 8.83 18.83 0.17
CA PRO A 203 8.18 19.51 -0.94
C PRO A 203 6.74 19.04 -1.11
N GLU A 204 5.84 20.00 -1.30
CA GLU A 204 4.43 19.76 -1.63
C GLU A 204 4.22 20.02 -3.12
N MET A 205 3.43 19.17 -3.74
CA MET A 205 3.02 19.29 -5.13
C MET A 205 1.48 19.26 -5.18
N ASP A 206 0.88 20.14 -5.93
CA ASP A 206 -0.55 20.14 -6.20
C ASP A 206 -0.88 19.49 -7.55
N CYS A 207 -2.16 19.37 -7.86
CA CYS A 207 -2.67 18.81 -9.08
C CYS A 207 -2.10 19.51 -10.34
N ALA A 208 -1.98 20.82 -10.29
CA ALA A 208 -1.46 21.62 -11.40
C ALA A 208 0.05 21.42 -11.58
N ALA A 209 0.82 21.43 -10.48
CA ALA A 209 2.28 21.26 -10.52
C ALA A 209 2.70 19.91 -11.13
N VAL A 210 1.92 18.85 -10.90
CA VAL A 210 2.21 17.53 -11.47
C VAL A 210 1.56 17.32 -12.85
N GLY A 211 0.81 18.29 -13.36
CA GLY A 211 0.09 18.18 -14.64
C GLY A 211 -1.01 17.10 -14.62
N ALA A 212 -1.64 16.90 -13.48
CA ALA A 212 -2.81 16.05 -13.38
C ALA A 212 -4.08 16.80 -13.81
N ASP A 213 -5.00 16.08 -14.43
CA ASP A 213 -6.30 16.61 -14.86
C ASP A 213 -7.30 16.48 -13.70
N PRO A 214 -7.80 17.57 -13.11
CA PRO A 214 -8.75 17.51 -12.01
C PRO A 214 -10.09 16.84 -12.40
N ALA A 215 -10.40 16.74 -13.69
CA ALA A 215 -11.57 16.02 -14.17
C ALA A 215 -11.41 14.48 -14.12
N LYS A 216 -10.24 13.97 -13.72
CA LYS A 216 -9.92 12.54 -13.64
C LYS A 216 -9.62 12.05 -12.24
N VAL A 217 -9.73 12.90 -11.22
CA VAL A 217 -9.41 12.58 -9.84
C VAL A 217 -10.56 12.95 -8.91
N GLY A 218 -10.48 12.56 -7.64
CA GLY A 218 -11.53 12.81 -6.68
C GLY A 218 -12.86 12.20 -7.11
N LYS A 219 -13.93 12.92 -6.90
CA LYS A 219 -15.30 12.52 -7.31
C LYS A 219 -15.49 12.38 -8.82
N ASN A 220 -14.54 12.88 -9.61
CA ASN A 220 -14.56 12.80 -11.08
C ASN A 220 -13.78 11.57 -11.59
N SER A 221 -13.23 10.74 -10.72
CA SER A 221 -12.55 9.51 -11.12
C SER A 221 -13.45 8.64 -12.00
N PRO A 222 -12.90 7.95 -13.03
CA PRO A 222 -13.68 7.04 -13.91
C PRO A 222 -14.37 5.90 -13.16
N SER A 223 -13.87 5.50 -12.01
CA SER A 223 -14.55 4.61 -11.08
C SER A 223 -14.89 5.37 -9.79
N ALA A 224 -15.90 4.94 -9.06
CA ALA A 224 -16.32 5.59 -7.83
C ALA A 224 -16.90 4.58 -6.84
N ILE A 225 -16.61 4.78 -5.57
CA ILE A 225 -17.24 4.05 -4.47
C ILE A 225 -18.70 4.53 -4.38
N LYS A 226 -19.64 3.65 -4.67
CA LYS A 226 -21.08 3.99 -4.62
C LYS A 226 -21.64 3.98 -3.20
N LYS A 227 -21.16 3.07 -2.36
CA LYS A 227 -21.69 2.89 -1.01
C LYS A 227 -20.69 2.11 -0.15
N LEU A 228 -20.47 2.60 1.06
CA LEU A 228 -19.86 1.86 2.15
C LEU A 228 -20.97 1.35 3.09
N TYR A 229 -20.78 0.20 3.69
CA TYR A 229 -21.71 -0.34 4.68
C TYR A 229 -20.98 -1.23 5.68
N THR A 230 -21.47 -1.26 6.90
CA THR A 230 -21.01 -2.21 7.91
C THR A 230 -21.69 -3.57 7.65
N PRO A 231 -20.92 -4.65 7.46
CA PRO A 231 -21.50 -5.98 7.30
C PRO A 231 -22.37 -6.35 8.51
N ALA A 232 -23.43 -7.10 8.27
CA ALA A 232 -24.21 -7.65 9.38
C ALA A 232 -23.31 -8.52 10.27
N PRO A 233 -23.48 -8.47 11.59
CA PRO A 233 -22.73 -9.34 12.50
C PRO A 233 -22.92 -10.80 12.10
N ARG A 234 -21.84 -11.58 12.13
CA ARG A 234 -21.96 -13.03 11.93
C ARG A 234 -22.87 -13.58 13.00
N GLN A 235 -23.84 -14.38 12.59
CA GLN A 235 -24.67 -15.13 13.55
C GLN A 235 -23.77 -16.12 14.30
N SER A 236 -24.04 -16.29 15.59
CA SER A 236 -23.36 -17.31 16.38
C SER A 236 -23.62 -18.69 15.76
N GLY A 237 -22.57 -19.47 15.63
CA GLY A 237 -22.69 -20.85 15.22
C GLY A 237 -23.46 -21.68 16.29
N GLU A 238 -23.83 -22.88 15.93
CA GLU A 238 -24.42 -23.83 16.88
C GLU A 238 -23.31 -24.40 17.77
N LEU A 239 -23.53 -24.34 19.08
CA LEU A 239 -22.66 -24.98 20.07
C LEU A 239 -23.12 -26.43 20.31
N ILE A 240 -22.38 -27.39 19.77
CA ILE A 240 -22.64 -28.80 20.00
C ILE A 240 -22.08 -29.17 21.38
N LYS A 241 -22.95 -29.70 22.25
CA LYS A 241 -22.61 -30.15 23.59
C LYS A 241 -22.85 -31.65 23.70
N GLY A 242 -22.02 -32.36 24.45
CA GLY A 242 -22.10 -33.80 24.66
C GLY A 242 -20.74 -34.38 25.02
N ASP A 243 -20.60 -35.70 24.97
CA ASP A 243 -19.28 -36.29 25.06
C ASP A 243 -18.50 -36.20 23.75
N PRO A 244 -17.16 -36.36 23.77
CA PRO A 244 -16.32 -36.12 22.59
C PRO A 244 -16.71 -36.97 21.36
N GLU A 245 -17.18 -38.21 21.56
CA GLU A 245 -17.56 -39.09 20.45
C GLU A 245 -18.86 -38.63 19.78
N GLU A 246 -19.85 -38.19 20.58
CA GLU A 246 -21.11 -37.66 20.08
C GLU A 246 -20.90 -36.34 19.34
N ILE A 247 -20.09 -35.43 19.93
CA ILE A 247 -19.74 -34.15 19.29
C ILE A 247 -19.09 -34.41 17.93
N ALA A 248 -18.13 -35.34 17.86
CA ALA A 248 -17.44 -35.66 16.61
C ALA A 248 -18.40 -36.18 15.53
N LYS A 249 -19.31 -37.11 15.89
CA LYS A 249 -20.31 -37.65 14.96
C LYS A 249 -21.25 -36.57 14.43
N ILE A 250 -21.77 -35.70 15.30
CA ILE A 250 -22.67 -34.61 14.91
C ILE A 250 -21.94 -33.61 14.02
N ALA A 251 -20.70 -33.27 14.37
CA ALA A 251 -19.89 -32.32 13.56
C ALA A 251 -19.63 -32.85 12.15
N VAL A 252 -19.21 -34.11 12.01
CA VAL A 252 -18.99 -34.75 10.70
C VAL A 252 -20.31 -34.83 9.91
N GLN A 253 -21.43 -35.24 10.55
CA GLN A 253 -22.72 -35.29 9.87
C GLN A 253 -23.11 -33.91 9.31
N LYS A 254 -22.96 -32.85 10.09
CA LYS A 254 -23.25 -31.46 9.64
C LYS A 254 -22.37 -31.02 8.47
N LEU A 255 -21.08 -31.38 8.49
CA LEU A 255 -20.16 -31.05 7.39
C LEU A 255 -20.58 -31.78 6.10
N VAL A 256 -21.00 -33.05 6.18
CA VAL A 256 -21.52 -33.80 5.03
C VAL A 256 -22.85 -33.21 4.54
N GLU A 257 -23.79 -32.89 5.43
CA GLU A 257 -25.08 -32.27 5.06
C GLU A 257 -24.88 -30.93 4.34
N GLN A 258 -23.88 -30.14 4.74
CA GLN A 258 -23.53 -28.88 4.11
C GLN A 258 -22.63 -29.04 2.88
N LYS A 259 -22.28 -30.27 2.49
CA LYS A 259 -21.40 -30.58 1.35
C LYS A 259 -20.03 -29.90 1.43
N ILE A 260 -19.49 -29.77 2.63
CA ILE A 260 -18.15 -29.22 2.88
C ILE A 260 -17.11 -30.34 2.74
N ILE A 261 -17.49 -31.57 3.13
CA ILE A 261 -16.73 -32.81 2.95
C ILE A 261 -17.60 -33.90 2.34
#